data_86c6548ee4d89bd24ebc1986a1089b36
#
_entry.id   86c6548ee4d89bd24ebc1986a1089b36
#
_cell.length_a   1.000
_cell.length_b   1.000
_cell.length_c   1.000
_cell.angle_alpha   90.00
_cell.angle_beta   90.00
_cell.angle_gamma   90.00
#
_symmetry.space_group_name_H-M   'P 1'
#
loop_
_entity.id
_entity.type
_entity.pdbx_description
1 polymer ?
#
loop_
_entity_poly.entity_id
_entity_poly.type
_entity_poly.pdbx_seq_one_letter_code
_entity_poly.pdbx_strand_id
1 'polypeptide(L)'
;MLFVQGGILTGKLSDEALIQMYRDGSRDSIDELFERYKGCVRRKAHAMYIAGGDEEDLIQEGMIGLYKAVQDYDAGREASFATFASMCINRNMCTAVAKSNRKKYQL
;
A
#
# COMPACT_ATOMS: atom_id res chain seq x y z
N MET A 1 20.55 13.47 -13.19
CA MET A 1 20.24 12.88 -12.98
C MET A 1 19.94 12.03 -13.63
N LEU A 2 20.15 11.51 -13.84
CA LEU A 2 20.05 10.72 -14.44
C LEU A 2 19.09 9.98 -14.30
N PHE A 3 18.60 9.86 -13.62
CA PHE A 3 17.79 9.02 -13.42
C PHE A 3 16.73 9.27 -13.92
N VAL A 4 16.87 9.98 -14.36
CA VAL A 4 15.93 10.40 -14.84
C VAL A 4 15.40 9.57 -15.71
N GLN A 5 15.98 8.90 -16.27
CA GLN A 5 15.49 8.12 -17.02
C GLN A 5 14.92 7.22 -16.35
N GLY A 6 14.37 7.59 -15.72
CA GLY A 6 13.65 7.12 -15.12
C GLY A 6 13.44 5.75 -14.79
N GLY A 7 12.66 5.04 -15.46
CA GLY A 7 12.27 3.72 -15.10
C GLY A 7 13.41 2.84 -14.64
N ILE A 8 14.54 2.98 -15.26
CA ILE A 8 15.67 2.14 -14.94
C ILE A 8 16.21 2.47 -13.58
N LEU A 9 16.27 3.74 -13.24
CA LEU A 9 16.82 4.14 -11.96
C LEU A 9 15.87 3.93 -10.82
N THR A 10 14.58 4.19 -11.04
CA THR A 10 13.60 4.02 -9.99
C THR A 10 13.54 2.58 -9.55
N GLY A 11 13.77 1.63 -10.46
CA GLY A 11 13.75 0.23 -10.08
C GLY A 11 14.84 -0.12 -9.09
N LYS A 12 15.84 0.74 -8.93
CA LYS A 12 16.93 0.49 -8.00
C LYS A 12 16.86 1.30 -6.73
N LEU A 13 15.93 2.23 -6.63
CA LEU A 13 15.79 3.03 -5.42
C LEU A 13 15.03 2.24 -4.37
N SER A 14 15.42 2.43 -3.12
CA SER A 14 14.70 1.80 -2.03
C SER A 14 13.34 2.45 -1.86
N ASP A 15 12.44 1.74 -1.19
CA ASP A 15 11.15 2.32 -0.85
C ASP A 15 11.32 3.58 -0.03
N GLU A 16 12.27 3.57 0.91
CA GLU A 16 12.50 4.70 1.78
C GLU A 16 12.99 5.92 1.00
N ALA A 17 13.83 5.68 -0.01
CA ALA A 17 14.29 6.77 -0.86
C ALA A 17 13.13 7.38 -1.65
N LEU A 18 12.23 6.53 -2.15
CA LEU A 18 11.07 7.02 -2.88
C LEU A 18 10.14 7.84 -1.99
N ILE A 19 9.97 7.42 -0.74
CA ILE A 19 9.15 8.16 0.21
C ILE A 19 9.74 9.54 0.44
N GLN A 20 11.06 9.60 0.62
CA GLN A 20 11.70 10.89 0.84
C GLN A 20 11.55 11.80 -0.38
N MET A 21 11.71 11.25 -1.58
CA MET A 21 11.51 12.02 -2.79
C MET A 21 10.08 12.54 -2.90
N TYR A 22 9.12 11.72 -2.53
CA TYR A 22 7.71 12.14 -2.54
C TYR A 22 7.50 13.30 -1.55
N ARG A 23 8.08 13.19 -0.36
CA ARG A 23 7.94 14.23 0.65
C ARG A 23 8.63 15.52 0.24
N ASP A 24 9.63 15.41 -0.63
CA ASP A 24 10.34 16.58 -1.14
C ASP A 24 9.64 17.17 -2.37
N GLY A 25 8.50 16.61 -2.75
CA GLY A 25 7.68 17.18 -3.81
C GLY A 25 7.56 16.37 -5.10
N SER A 26 8.22 15.21 -5.19
CA SER A 26 8.16 14.41 -6.40
C SER A 26 6.95 13.50 -6.36
N ARG A 27 5.91 13.84 -7.10
CA ARG A 27 4.70 13.03 -7.11
C ARG A 27 4.89 11.69 -7.80
N ASP A 28 5.80 11.64 -8.77
CA ASP A 28 6.04 10.40 -9.51
C ASP A 28 6.57 9.29 -8.61
N SER A 29 7.21 9.67 -7.50
CA SER A 29 7.78 8.67 -6.58
C SER A 29 6.71 7.83 -5.91
N ILE A 30 5.55 8.41 -5.61
CA ILE A 30 4.50 7.63 -4.98
C ILE A 30 3.87 6.68 -6.00
N ASP A 31 3.82 7.08 -7.27
CA ASP A 31 3.32 6.18 -8.32
C ASP A 31 4.20 4.95 -8.44
N GLU A 32 5.49 5.12 -8.31
CA GLU A 32 6.42 4.01 -8.35
C GLU A 32 6.19 3.07 -7.15
N LEU A 33 5.96 3.63 -5.97
CA LEU A 33 5.66 2.81 -4.80
C LEU A 33 4.37 2.02 -4.99
N PHE A 34 3.36 2.66 -5.55
CA PHE A 34 2.09 1.99 -5.80
C PHE A 34 2.29 0.83 -6.79
N GLU A 35 3.10 1.03 -7.81
CA GLU A 35 3.37 -0.04 -8.76
C GLU A 35 4.08 -1.22 -8.10
N ARG A 36 5.02 -0.95 -7.20
CA ARG A 36 5.74 -2.00 -6.50
C ARG A 36 4.85 -2.85 -5.62
N TYR A 37 3.83 -2.24 -5.00
CA TYR A 37 3.00 -2.92 -4.02
C TYR A 37 1.65 -3.40 -4.56
N LYS A 38 1.30 -2.98 -5.76
CA LYS A 38 0.00 -3.30 -6.33
C LYS A 38 -0.24 -4.80 -6.41
N GLY A 39 0.76 -5.58 -6.82
CA GLY A 39 0.62 -7.03 -6.88
C GLY A 39 0.39 -7.65 -5.51
N CYS A 40 1.09 -7.14 -4.50
CA CYS A 40 0.93 -7.61 -3.14
C CYS A 40 -0.48 -7.32 -2.64
N VAL A 41 -0.99 -6.11 -2.90
CA VAL A 41 -2.34 -5.73 -2.49
C VAL A 41 -3.36 -6.64 -3.16
N ARG A 42 -3.18 -6.91 -4.44
CA ARG A 42 -4.11 -7.78 -5.16
C ARG A 42 -4.12 -9.19 -4.62
N ARG A 43 -2.95 -9.74 -4.29
CA ARG A 43 -2.87 -11.08 -3.72
C ARG A 43 -3.55 -11.16 -2.37
N LYS A 44 -3.33 -10.13 -1.53
CA LYS A 44 -3.97 -10.09 -0.22
C LYS A 44 -5.48 -9.95 -0.34
N ALA A 45 -5.92 -9.11 -1.27
CA ALA A 45 -7.36 -8.91 -1.49
C ALA A 45 -8.02 -10.20 -1.95
N HIS A 46 -7.37 -10.93 -2.85
CA HIS A 46 -7.93 -12.18 -3.34
C HIS A 46 -8.05 -13.20 -2.20
N ALA A 47 -7.04 -13.28 -1.35
CA ALA A 47 -7.08 -14.20 -0.22
C ALA A 47 -8.19 -13.83 0.77
N MET A 48 -8.40 -12.56 1.01
CA MET A 48 -9.42 -12.10 1.96
C MET A 48 -10.82 -12.11 1.37
N TYR A 49 -10.93 -12.08 0.05
CA TYR A 49 -12.21 -12.11 -0.62
C TYR A 49 -13.01 -13.33 -0.20
N ILE A 50 -12.33 -14.45 0.02
CA ILE A 50 -12.99 -15.69 0.45
C ILE A 50 -13.60 -15.51 1.85
N ALA A 51 -12.98 -14.71 2.69
CA ALA A 51 -13.48 -14.47 4.04
C ALA A 51 -14.67 -13.51 4.04
N GLY A 52 -14.86 -12.77 2.97
CA GLY A 52 -15.99 -11.85 2.86
C GLY A 52 -15.61 -10.56 2.18
N GLY A 53 -16.58 -9.93 1.58
CA GLY A 53 -16.36 -8.65 0.94
C GLY A 53 -16.23 -8.76 -0.56
N ASP A 54 -16.15 -7.63 -1.19
CA ASP A 54 -16.01 -7.49 -2.62
C ASP A 54 -14.52 -7.33 -2.90
N GLU A 55 -13.98 -8.10 -3.83
CA GLU A 55 -12.54 -8.07 -4.10
C GLU A 55 -12.07 -6.68 -4.54
N GLU A 56 -12.86 -5.98 -5.35
CA GLU A 56 -12.49 -4.65 -5.77
C GLU A 56 -12.44 -3.67 -4.59
N ASP A 57 -13.39 -3.77 -3.68
CA ASP A 57 -13.37 -2.93 -2.49
C ASP A 57 -12.15 -3.23 -1.63
N LEU A 58 -11.77 -4.49 -1.55
CA LEU A 58 -10.60 -4.87 -0.76
C LEU A 58 -9.33 -4.31 -1.39
N ILE A 59 -9.24 -4.33 -2.72
CA ILE A 59 -8.08 -3.74 -3.40
C ILE A 59 -8.02 -2.25 -3.11
N GLN A 60 -9.14 -1.54 -3.19
CA GLN A 60 -9.16 -0.13 -2.91
C GLN A 60 -8.75 0.17 -1.47
N GLU A 61 -9.27 -0.62 -0.53
CA GLU A 61 -8.91 -0.42 0.87
C GLU A 61 -7.43 -0.70 1.10
N GLY A 62 -6.88 -1.69 0.42
CA GLY A 62 -5.47 -1.97 0.53
C GLY A 62 -4.62 -0.84 -0.02
N MET A 63 -5.03 -0.24 -1.14
CA MET A 63 -4.30 0.89 -1.70
C MET A 63 -4.41 2.12 -0.80
N ILE A 64 -5.55 2.33 -0.14
CA ILE A 64 -5.68 3.40 0.84
C ILE A 64 -4.74 3.16 2.01
N GLY A 65 -4.64 1.90 2.46
CA GLY A 65 -3.71 1.55 3.53
C GLY A 65 -2.28 1.84 3.15
N LEU A 66 -1.93 1.53 1.91
CA LEU A 66 -0.59 1.81 1.40
C LEU A 66 -0.32 3.32 1.39
N TYR A 67 -1.29 4.10 0.93
CA TYR A 67 -1.14 5.55 0.91
C TYR A 67 -0.93 6.10 2.32
N LYS A 68 -1.71 5.60 3.28
CA LYS A 68 -1.54 6.01 4.67
C LYS A 68 -0.16 5.64 5.18
N ALA A 69 0.36 4.48 4.77
CA ALA A 69 1.70 4.08 5.18
C ALA A 69 2.74 5.05 4.66
N VAL A 70 2.59 5.50 3.41
CA VAL A 70 3.53 6.49 2.84
C VAL A 70 3.47 7.79 3.62
N GLN A 71 2.28 8.20 4.05
CA GLN A 71 2.13 9.43 4.80
C GLN A 71 2.71 9.35 6.21
N ASP A 72 2.57 8.19 6.84
CA ASP A 72 2.89 8.05 8.26
C ASP A 72 4.22 7.39 8.56
N TYR A 73 4.89 6.83 7.58
CA TYR A 73 6.11 6.08 7.82
C TYR A 73 7.19 6.96 8.44
N ASP A 74 7.88 6.41 9.43
CA ASP A 74 8.96 7.10 10.10
C ASP A 74 10.22 6.28 9.89
N ALA A 75 11.13 6.80 9.07
CA ALA A 75 12.37 6.11 8.75
C ALA A 75 13.30 5.95 9.95
N GLY A 76 13.05 6.69 11.03
CA GLY A 76 13.83 6.55 12.24
C GLY A 76 13.47 5.32 13.06
N ARG A 77 12.41 4.61 12.70
CA ARG A 77 12.03 3.43 13.41
C ARG A 77 12.73 2.21 12.86
N GLU A 78 12.68 1.12 13.61
CA GLU A 78 13.38 -0.09 13.23
C GLU A 78 12.75 -0.81 12.06
N ALA A 79 11.45 -0.76 11.94
CA ALA A 79 10.76 -1.50 10.89
C ALA A 79 11.02 -0.87 9.53
N SER A 80 11.20 -1.72 8.52
CA SER A 80 11.32 -1.24 7.15
C SER A 80 9.98 -0.73 6.67
N PHE A 81 9.98 0.04 5.59
CA PHE A 81 8.73 0.48 5.01
C PHE A 81 7.89 -0.71 4.57
N ALA A 82 8.51 -1.75 4.01
CA ALA A 82 7.75 -2.92 3.56
C ALA A 82 6.95 -3.53 4.70
N THR A 83 7.55 -3.66 5.86
CA THR A 83 6.87 -4.22 7.03
C THR A 83 5.74 -3.29 7.48
N PHE A 84 6.02 -2.01 7.56
CA PHE A 84 5.01 -1.03 7.99
C PHE A 84 3.85 -0.98 7.01
N ALA A 85 4.15 -0.96 5.71
CA ALA A 85 3.12 -0.92 4.68
C ALA A 85 2.24 -2.17 4.74
N SER A 86 2.85 -3.33 4.96
CA SER A 86 2.09 -4.56 5.04
C SER A 86 1.09 -4.51 6.19
N MET A 87 1.50 -3.95 7.33
CA MET A 87 0.60 -3.79 8.47
C MET A 87 -0.56 -2.85 8.14
N CYS A 88 -0.27 -1.72 7.50
CA CYS A 88 -1.31 -0.75 7.18
C CYS A 88 -2.30 -1.29 6.16
N ILE A 89 -1.78 -2.00 5.14
CA ILE A 89 -2.61 -2.61 4.12
C ILE A 89 -3.54 -3.64 4.77
N ASN A 90 -2.97 -4.52 5.58
CA ASN A 90 -3.76 -5.55 6.25
C ASN A 90 -4.83 -4.96 7.16
N ARG A 91 -4.48 -3.93 7.92
CA ARG A 91 -5.42 -3.31 8.83
C ARG A 91 -6.63 -2.75 8.08
N ASN A 92 -6.40 -2.04 6.99
CA ASN A 92 -7.49 -1.48 6.22
C ASN A 92 -8.36 -2.57 5.60
N MET A 93 -7.75 -3.63 5.08
CA MET A 93 -8.51 -4.71 4.48
C MET A 93 -9.32 -5.47 5.52
N CYS A 94 -8.74 -5.73 6.68
CA CYS A 94 -9.46 -6.42 7.75
C CYS A 94 -10.66 -5.61 8.21
N THR A 95 -10.51 -4.30 8.29
CA THR A 95 -11.62 -3.43 8.66
C THR A 95 -12.74 -3.53 7.61
N ALA A 96 -12.37 -3.57 6.34
CA ALA A 96 -13.35 -3.68 5.26
C ALA A 96 -14.10 -5.01 5.32
N VAL A 97 -13.39 -6.10 5.59
CA VAL A 97 -14.00 -7.42 5.72
C VAL A 97 -14.96 -7.43 6.90
N ALA A 98 -14.55 -6.86 8.03
CA ALA A 98 -15.40 -6.80 9.23
C ALA A 98 -16.68 -6.02 8.96
N LYS A 99 -16.58 -4.90 8.25
CA LYS A 99 -17.74 -4.11 7.89
C LYS A 99 -18.68 -4.90 6.98
N SER A 100 -18.13 -5.58 6.01
CA SER A 100 -18.92 -6.36 5.08
C SER A 100 -19.67 -7.47 5.80
N ASN A 101 -19.00 -8.14 6.73
CA ASN A 101 -19.64 -9.22 7.48
C ASN A 101 -20.73 -8.70 8.40
N ARG A 102 -20.52 -7.54 9.03
CA ARG A 102 -21.56 -6.93 9.87
C ARG A 102 -22.81 -6.63 9.06
N LYS A 103 -22.63 -6.12 7.86
CA LYS A 103 -23.77 -5.81 7.01
C LYS A 103 -24.55 -7.08 6.65
N LYS A 104 -23.85 -8.18 6.41
CA LYS A 104 -24.50 -9.44 6.07
C LYS A 104 -25.40 -9.93 7.19
N TYR A 105 -25.00 -9.72 8.41
CA TYR A 105 -25.73 -10.26 9.56
C TYR A 105 -26.65 -9.27 10.26
N GLN A 106 -26.80 -8.11 9.69
CA GLN A 106 -27.70 -7.13 10.25
C GLN A 106 -28.99 -7.17 9.48
N LEU A 107 -29.73 -8.15 9.58
CA LEU A 107 -30.99 -8.23 8.84
C LEU A 107 -32.20 -7.97 9.74
#